data_4ab7c9edb1d782c0027afff1ae0ae109
#
_entry.id   4ab7c9edb1d782c0027afff1ae0ae109
#
_cell.length_a   1.000
_cell.length_b   1.000
_cell.length_c   1.000
_cell.angle_alpha   90.00
_cell.angle_beta   90.00
_cell.angle_gamma   90.00
#
_symmetry.space_group_name_H-M   'P 1'
#
loop_
_entity.id
_entity.type
_entity.pdbx_description
1 polymer ?
#
loop_
_entity_poly.entity_id
_entity_poly.type
_entity_poly.pdbx_seq_one_letter_code
_entity_poly.pdbx_strand_id
1 'polypeptide(L)'
;WLELNANKKAICTTCTEALEKKLIFSYDSRALKSKEAWVDTGFNNWNNATSRIKKHSTSSLHVDSTEALAKLKTVNIIQHLSSATEKQMMNHRTALRKIFSTLKVLAKQGLPLRGINNDENSNFIQILKARAEDVSELESWLKRNGHKWLHHDVQNEILELMAAKVMAKNLVEIRQAEFCALLLDETSDLSKMEQISICLRIVSQNLVSSEFFLGFYSTSSTKAETLFQIVQDVFLRFNLPLTKLRGQCYDGAANVSGKITGLQTRLREIEPRALYVHCNAHNLNLVVQDAMEGVPATRKFIGVVKDMINFVKDSPKRISQFEQLQSESESSTNKNLTLAAYCPTRYKFDRIISVLYKQNFQQFHLMYLRMYVIGGSCE
;
A
#
# COMPACT_ATOMS: atom_id res chain seq x y z
N TRP A 1 43.79 -36.25 30.36
CA TRP A 1 44.53 -36.07 29.10
C TRP A 1 45.56 -37.19 28.82
N LEU A 2 45.86 -38.07 29.80
CA LEU A 2 46.77 -39.16 29.66
C LEU A 2 46.01 -40.47 29.84
N GLU A 3 46.08 -41.37 28.84
CA GLU A 3 45.43 -42.66 28.85
C GLU A 3 46.41 -43.75 28.36
N LEU A 4 46.12 -45.03 28.70
CA LEU A 4 46.90 -46.17 28.16
C LEU A 4 46.21 -46.73 26.93
N ASN A 5 46.97 -46.90 25.85
CA ASN A 5 46.48 -47.56 24.66
C ASN A 5 46.46 -49.12 24.86
N ALA A 6 45.93 -49.84 23.88
CA ALA A 6 45.82 -51.31 23.93
C ALA A 6 47.19 -52.04 24.16
N ASN A 7 48.30 -51.39 23.82
CA ASN A 7 49.68 -51.88 24.02
C ASN A 7 50.30 -51.45 25.33
N LYS A 8 49.51 -50.97 26.29
CA LYS A 8 49.92 -50.46 27.62
C LYS A 8 50.94 -49.32 27.57
N LYS A 9 50.92 -48.53 26.51
CA LYS A 9 51.70 -47.29 26.34
C LYS A 9 50.85 -46.07 26.67
N ALA A 10 51.43 -45.03 27.25
CA ALA A 10 50.73 -43.81 27.55
C ALA A 10 50.58 -42.94 26.32
N ILE A 11 49.36 -42.49 26.02
CA ILE A 11 49.02 -41.57 24.96
C ILE A 11 48.36 -40.31 25.55
N CYS A 12 48.52 -39.20 24.82
CA CYS A 12 47.89 -37.94 25.19
C CYS A 12 46.57 -37.75 24.42
N THR A 13 45.45 -37.95 25.08
CA THR A 13 44.11 -37.85 24.45
C THR A 13 43.84 -36.43 23.94
N THR A 14 44.31 -35.39 24.64
CA THR A 14 44.17 -34.00 24.22
C THR A 14 44.87 -33.72 22.90
N CYS A 15 46.14 -34.18 22.75
CA CYS A 15 46.89 -33.99 21.50
C CYS A 15 46.29 -34.84 20.37
N THR A 16 45.85 -36.09 20.68
CA THR A 16 45.21 -36.96 19.70
C THR A 16 43.91 -36.34 19.15
N GLU A 17 43.02 -35.89 20.02
CA GLU A 17 41.76 -35.27 19.66
C GLU A 17 41.94 -34.00 18.83
N ALA A 18 42.91 -33.15 19.21
CA ALA A 18 43.18 -31.92 18.49
C ALA A 18 43.71 -32.17 17.06
N LEU A 19 44.52 -33.24 16.91
CA LEU A 19 45.07 -33.63 15.60
C LEU A 19 44.03 -34.33 14.73
N GLU A 20 43.20 -35.21 15.27
CA GLU A 20 42.11 -35.85 14.55
C GLU A 20 41.11 -34.82 14.01
N LYS A 21 40.83 -33.81 14.81
CA LYS A 21 39.95 -32.66 14.40
C LYS A 21 40.63 -31.67 13.51
N LYS A 22 41.92 -31.88 13.12
CA LYS A 22 42.70 -31.00 12.25
C LYS A 22 42.77 -29.56 12.75
N LEU A 23 42.92 -29.38 14.07
CA LEU A 23 42.95 -28.04 14.68
C LEU A 23 44.36 -27.41 14.69
N ILE A 24 45.39 -28.21 14.46
CA ILE A 24 46.79 -27.81 14.44
C ILE A 24 47.38 -28.15 13.08
N PHE A 25 47.92 -27.15 12.40
CA PHE A 25 48.35 -27.24 11.00
C PHE A 25 49.86 -27.13 10.78
N SER A 26 50.62 -26.65 11.80
CA SER A 26 52.08 -26.49 11.67
C SER A 26 52.79 -27.07 12.90
N TYR A 27 53.88 -27.72 12.65
CA TYR A 27 54.71 -28.34 13.69
C TYR A 27 56.17 -27.93 13.49
N ASP A 28 56.80 -27.53 14.59
CA ASP A 28 58.26 -27.48 14.63
C ASP A 28 58.87 -28.89 14.80
N SER A 29 60.18 -29.01 14.66
CA SER A 29 60.84 -30.28 14.79
C SER A 29 60.72 -30.93 16.19
N ARG A 30 60.42 -30.14 17.22
CA ARG A 30 60.23 -30.62 18.61
C ARG A 30 58.79 -31.14 18.79
N ALA A 31 57.85 -30.43 18.20
CA ALA A 31 56.44 -30.85 18.20
C ALA A 31 56.25 -32.17 17.43
N LEU A 32 56.95 -32.37 16.33
CA LEU A 32 56.95 -33.65 15.59
C LEU A 32 57.45 -34.83 16.44
N LYS A 33 58.56 -34.68 17.15
CA LYS A 33 59.04 -35.67 18.11
C LYS A 33 58.08 -35.92 19.26
N SER A 34 57.41 -34.88 19.73
CA SER A 34 56.39 -34.97 20.78
C SER A 34 55.15 -35.72 20.24
N LYS A 35 54.72 -35.44 19.04
CA LYS A 35 53.62 -36.11 18.33
C LYS A 35 53.88 -37.61 18.20
N GLU A 36 55.04 -37.99 17.64
CA GLU A 36 55.44 -39.37 17.49
C GLU A 36 55.40 -40.13 18.81
N ALA A 37 55.97 -39.54 19.89
CA ALA A 37 56.06 -40.21 21.18
C ALA A 37 54.74 -40.27 21.98
N TRP A 38 53.83 -39.28 21.84
CA TRP A 38 52.65 -39.17 22.68
C TRP A 38 51.31 -39.38 21.96
N VAL A 39 51.35 -39.44 20.63
CA VAL A 39 50.15 -39.67 19.78
C VAL A 39 50.30 -40.94 18.94
N ASP A 40 51.36 -41.00 18.12
CA ASP A 40 51.45 -42.06 17.11
C ASP A 40 51.90 -43.40 17.72
N THR A 41 53.00 -43.44 18.51
CA THR A 41 53.58 -44.69 19.05
C THR A 41 53.22 -44.95 20.50
N GLY A 42 52.95 -43.92 21.27
CA GLY A 42 52.73 -43.98 22.73
C GLY A 42 54.04 -44.11 23.51
N PHE A 43 54.05 -43.51 24.70
CA PHE A 43 55.20 -43.44 25.61
C PHE A 43 55.24 -44.70 26.50
N ASN A 44 56.42 -45.36 26.63
CA ASN A 44 56.59 -46.59 27.44
C ASN A 44 57.79 -46.62 28.38
N ASN A 45 58.55 -45.52 28.47
CA ASN A 45 59.71 -45.45 29.34
C ASN A 45 59.30 -45.00 30.76
N TRP A 46 58.79 -45.92 31.56
CA TRP A 46 58.24 -45.65 32.90
C TRP A 46 59.30 -45.20 33.91
N ASN A 47 60.55 -45.50 33.75
CA ASN A 47 61.60 -45.04 34.66
C ASN A 47 61.77 -43.54 34.73
N ASN A 48 61.43 -42.84 33.62
CA ASN A 48 61.50 -41.39 33.52
C ASN A 48 60.13 -40.76 33.33
N ALA A 49 59.03 -41.46 33.66
CA ALA A 49 57.66 -41.07 33.34
C ALA A 49 57.31 -39.67 33.86
N THR A 50 57.55 -39.38 35.14
CA THR A 50 57.22 -38.10 35.78
C THR A 50 57.84 -36.88 35.07
N SER A 51 59.15 -36.98 34.78
CA SER A 51 59.86 -35.92 34.07
C SER A 51 59.38 -35.73 32.63
N ARG A 52 59.07 -36.83 31.90
CA ARG A 52 58.65 -36.82 30.54
C ARG A 52 57.20 -36.35 30.38
N ILE A 53 56.31 -36.75 31.24
CA ILE A 53 54.93 -36.24 31.32
C ILE A 53 54.92 -34.75 31.58
N LYS A 54 55.68 -34.27 32.55
CA LYS A 54 55.83 -32.83 32.85
C LYS A 54 56.35 -32.06 31.63
N LYS A 55 57.37 -32.62 30.93
CA LYS A 55 57.93 -32.00 29.72
C LYS A 55 56.92 -31.99 28.59
N HIS A 56 56.10 -33.00 28.43
CA HIS A 56 55.04 -33.05 27.42
C HIS A 56 53.93 -32.05 27.73
N SER A 57 53.44 -31.95 28.97
CA SER A 57 52.39 -31.03 29.37
C SER A 57 52.75 -29.55 29.16
N THR A 58 54.04 -29.22 29.10
CA THR A 58 54.57 -27.87 28.77
C THR A 58 55.07 -27.73 27.32
N SER A 59 54.93 -28.75 26.50
CA SER A 59 55.34 -28.71 25.10
C SER A 59 54.38 -27.85 24.27
N SER A 60 54.88 -27.21 23.21
CA SER A 60 54.05 -26.42 22.30
C SER A 60 52.87 -27.22 21.75
N LEU A 61 53.09 -28.47 21.33
CA LEU A 61 52.04 -29.33 20.83
C LEU A 61 50.89 -29.51 21.85
N HIS A 62 51.21 -29.76 23.15
CA HIS A 62 50.16 -29.97 24.14
C HIS A 62 49.40 -28.68 24.51
N VAL A 63 50.14 -27.58 24.66
CA VAL A 63 49.57 -26.28 24.96
C VAL A 63 48.64 -25.81 23.81
N ASP A 64 49.15 -25.84 22.59
CA ASP A 64 48.39 -25.47 21.40
C ASP A 64 47.12 -26.35 21.22
N SER A 65 47.27 -27.68 21.47
CA SER A 65 46.13 -28.61 21.43
C SER A 65 45.08 -28.28 22.48
N THR A 66 45.51 -27.95 23.69
CA THR A 66 44.60 -27.57 24.79
C THR A 66 43.87 -26.29 24.51
N GLU A 67 44.57 -25.26 24.00
CA GLU A 67 43.95 -24.02 23.62
C GLU A 67 43.00 -24.15 22.45
N ALA A 68 43.36 -24.92 21.42
CA ALA A 68 42.52 -25.14 20.27
C ALA A 68 41.23 -25.86 20.62
N LEU A 69 41.27 -26.89 21.50
CA LEU A 69 40.08 -27.58 22.00
C LEU A 69 39.24 -26.69 22.92
N ALA A 70 39.86 -25.84 23.74
CA ALA A 70 39.16 -24.88 24.59
C ALA A 70 38.39 -23.86 23.73
N LYS A 71 39.00 -23.38 22.65
CA LYS A 71 38.33 -22.47 21.67
C LYS A 71 37.12 -23.11 20.98
N LEU A 72 37.13 -24.43 20.75
CA LEU A 72 35.96 -25.17 20.25
C LEU A 72 34.80 -25.29 21.27
N LYS A 73 35.14 -25.39 22.56
CA LYS A 73 34.14 -25.48 23.64
C LYS A 73 33.54 -24.14 24.03
N THR A 74 34.22 -23.04 23.76
CA THR A 74 33.61 -21.73 23.91
C THR A 74 32.58 -21.53 22.83
N VAL A 75 31.29 -21.50 23.22
CA VAL A 75 30.15 -21.15 22.34
C VAL A 75 30.52 -19.86 21.62
N ASN A 76 30.57 -19.97 20.32
CA ASN A 76 31.16 -18.96 19.47
C ASN A 76 30.39 -17.64 19.68
N ILE A 77 31.03 -16.64 20.30
CA ILE A 77 30.46 -15.29 20.51
C ILE A 77 29.87 -14.77 19.21
N ILE A 78 30.47 -15.10 18.05
CA ILE A 78 29.97 -14.77 16.72
C ILE A 78 28.59 -15.44 16.47
N GLN A 79 28.35 -16.68 16.92
CA GLN A 79 27.05 -17.36 16.76
C GLN A 79 25.99 -16.73 17.68
N HIS A 80 26.34 -16.35 18.89
CA HIS A 80 25.43 -15.62 19.78
C HIS A 80 25.11 -14.22 19.25
N LEU A 81 26.09 -13.50 18.75
CA LEU A 81 25.88 -12.19 18.10
C LEU A 81 25.03 -12.32 16.83
N SER A 82 25.25 -13.36 16.01
CA SER A 82 24.45 -13.59 14.80
C SER A 82 23.00 -13.96 15.15
N SER A 83 22.78 -14.82 16.13
CA SER A 83 21.42 -15.20 16.55
C SER A 83 20.65 -14.05 17.22
N ALA A 84 21.32 -13.23 18.02
CA ALA A 84 20.73 -12.02 18.59
C ALA A 84 20.36 -11.00 17.50
N THR A 85 21.23 -10.82 16.49
CA THR A 85 20.98 -9.96 15.34
C THR A 85 19.82 -10.48 14.51
N GLU A 86 19.75 -11.78 14.25
CA GLU A 86 18.63 -12.41 13.52
C GLU A 86 17.30 -12.20 14.25
N LYS A 87 17.28 -12.42 15.57
CA LYS A 87 16.08 -12.18 16.39
C LYS A 87 15.66 -10.71 16.33
N GLN A 88 16.60 -9.78 16.42
CA GLN A 88 16.32 -8.37 16.31
C GLN A 88 15.77 -8.00 14.91
N MET A 89 16.34 -8.55 13.85
CA MET A 89 15.83 -8.38 12.49
C MET A 89 14.39 -8.90 12.33
N MET A 90 14.08 -10.06 12.92
CA MET A 90 12.71 -10.61 12.90
C MET A 90 11.73 -9.71 13.65
N ASN A 91 12.10 -9.20 14.82
CA ASN A 91 11.28 -8.25 15.58
C ASN A 91 11.02 -6.96 14.77
N HIS A 92 12.06 -6.42 14.14
CA HIS A 92 11.92 -5.24 13.28
C HIS A 92 11.01 -5.51 12.08
N ARG A 93 11.12 -6.69 11.44
CA ARG A 93 10.22 -7.09 10.34
C ARG A 93 8.78 -7.22 10.81
N THR A 94 8.55 -7.73 12.01
CA THR A 94 7.20 -7.82 12.60
C THR A 94 6.61 -6.44 12.80
N ALA A 95 7.35 -5.51 13.41
CA ALA A 95 6.91 -4.13 13.57
C ALA A 95 6.60 -3.44 12.22
N LEU A 96 7.50 -3.54 11.24
CA LEU A 96 7.31 -2.99 9.91
C LEU A 96 6.08 -3.58 9.21
N ARG A 97 5.84 -4.90 9.31
CA ARG A 97 4.62 -5.51 8.78
C ARG A 97 3.35 -4.91 9.37
N LYS A 98 3.36 -4.54 10.66
CA LYS A 98 2.21 -3.87 11.29
C LYS A 98 2.04 -2.44 10.76
N ILE A 99 3.12 -1.69 10.57
CA ILE A 99 3.12 -0.37 9.95
C ILE A 99 2.52 -0.44 8.53
N PHE A 100 3.06 -1.32 7.67
CA PHE A 100 2.57 -1.52 6.31
C PHE A 100 1.09 -1.93 6.28
N SER A 101 0.69 -2.89 7.13
CA SER A 101 -0.69 -3.36 7.15
C SER A 101 -1.67 -2.28 7.65
N THR A 102 -1.25 -1.39 8.54
CA THR A 102 -2.06 -0.25 8.99
C THR A 102 -2.27 0.75 7.86
N LEU A 103 -1.20 1.14 7.15
CA LEU A 103 -1.31 2.01 5.97
C LEU A 103 -2.22 1.40 4.90
N LYS A 104 -2.05 0.10 4.63
CA LYS A 104 -2.89 -0.62 3.67
C LYS A 104 -4.38 -0.56 4.04
N VAL A 105 -4.72 -0.76 5.32
CA VAL A 105 -6.12 -0.72 5.77
C VAL A 105 -6.69 0.68 5.63
N LEU A 106 -5.97 1.70 6.09
CA LEU A 106 -6.40 3.10 5.98
C LEU A 106 -6.60 3.51 4.52
N ALA A 107 -5.64 3.22 3.65
CA ALA A 107 -5.73 3.52 2.22
C ALA A 107 -6.91 2.77 1.57
N LYS A 108 -7.11 1.48 1.89
CA LYS A 108 -8.19 0.68 1.33
C LYS A 108 -9.58 1.15 1.77
N GLN A 109 -9.69 1.69 2.98
CA GLN A 109 -10.94 2.22 3.52
C GLN A 109 -11.15 3.72 3.17
N GLY A 110 -10.21 4.37 2.49
CA GLY A 110 -10.28 5.79 2.17
C GLY A 110 -10.23 6.69 3.42
N LEU A 111 -9.60 6.21 4.50
CA LEU A 111 -9.50 6.96 5.75
C LEU A 111 -8.29 7.90 5.70
N PRO A 112 -8.42 9.14 6.24
CA PRO A 112 -7.29 10.06 6.33
C PRO A 112 -6.13 9.45 7.10
N LEU A 113 -4.93 9.59 6.57
CA LEU A 113 -3.70 9.11 7.23
C LEU A 113 -3.20 10.12 8.27
N ARG A 114 -3.37 11.41 7.98
CA ARG A 114 -2.81 12.54 8.75
C ARG A 114 -3.85 13.16 9.68
N GLY A 115 -3.37 13.80 10.74
CA GLY A 115 -4.18 14.66 11.61
C GLY A 115 -4.28 16.09 11.05
N ILE A 116 -5.25 16.86 11.53
CA ILE A 116 -5.46 18.25 11.09
C ILE A 116 -4.36 19.17 11.63
N ASN A 117 -3.98 19.03 12.90
CA ASN A 117 -3.05 19.93 13.59
C ASN A 117 -1.80 19.23 14.16
N ASN A 118 -1.80 17.91 14.30
CA ASN A 118 -0.73 17.15 14.89
C ASN A 118 -0.76 15.71 14.35
N ASP A 119 0.38 15.23 13.88
CA ASP A 119 0.53 13.85 13.40
C ASP A 119 0.29 12.81 14.51
N GLU A 120 0.52 13.15 15.78
CA GLU A 120 0.29 12.22 16.90
C GLU A 120 -1.17 11.79 17.04
N ASN A 121 -2.12 12.64 16.68
CA ASN A 121 -3.55 12.35 16.69
C ASN A 121 -4.09 11.83 15.35
N SER A 122 -3.21 11.55 14.41
CA SER A 122 -3.61 10.96 13.12
C SER A 122 -4.16 9.55 13.28
N ASN A 123 -5.10 9.17 12.41
CA ASN A 123 -5.64 7.80 12.39
C ASN A 123 -4.52 6.75 12.32
N PHE A 124 -3.48 7.04 11.53
CA PHE A 124 -2.34 6.14 11.38
C PHE A 124 -1.64 5.90 12.72
N ILE A 125 -1.29 6.95 13.44
CA ILE A 125 -0.58 6.83 14.73
C ILE A 125 -1.48 6.22 15.80
N GLN A 126 -2.76 6.61 15.87
CA GLN A 126 -3.69 6.08 16.87
C GLN A 126 -3.93 4.58 16.69
N ILE A 127 -4.11 4.12 15.46
CA ILE A 127 -4.27 2.68 15.18
C ILE A 127 -2.97 1.92 15.48
N LEU A 128 -1.80 2.51 15.18
CA LEU A 128 -0.53 1.87 15.54
C LEU A 128 -0.34 1.76 17.06
N LYS A 129 -0.71 2.79 17.82
CA LYS A 129 -0.67 2.75 19.29
C LYS A 129 -1.59 1.65 19.84
N ALA A 130 -2.84 1.59 19.40
CA ALA A 130 -3.77 0.54 19.79
C ALA A 130 -3.25 -0.87 19.45
N ARG A 131 -2.67 -1.05 18.26
CA ARG A 131 -2.07 -2.35 17.87
C ARG A 131 -0.80 -2.71 18.64
N ALA A 132 -0.10 -1.72 19.19
CA ALA A 132 1.11 -1.95 19.98
C ALA A 132 0.79 -2.55 21.36
N GLU A 133 -0.43 -2.41 21.85
CA GLU A 133 -0.90 -3.05 23.08
C GLU A 133 -0.84 -4.59 22.98
N ASP A 134 -1.10 -5.13 21.78
CA ASP A 134 -1.11 -6.58 21.52
C ASP A 134 0.21 -7.10 20.92
N VAL A 135 1.12 -6.22 20.48
CA VAL A 135 2.33 -6.60 19.73
C VAL A 135 3.57 -5.92 20.31
N SER A 136 4.27 -6.65 21.17
CA SER A 136 5.46 -6.17 21.90
C SER A 136 6.58 -5.65 20.99
N GLU A 137 6.76 -6.24 19.80
CA GLU A 137 7.74 -5.80 18.82
C GLU A 137 7.39 -4.43 18.24
N LEU A 138 6.09 -4.16 18.03
CA LEU A 138 5.62 -2.85 17.60
C LEU A 138 5.74 -1.82 18.71
N GLU A 139 5.41 -2.18 19.93
CA GLU A 139 5.58 -1.31 21.10
C GLU A 139 7.06 -0.88 21.26
N SER A 140 7.96 -1.86 21.22
CA SER A 140 9.41 -1.61 21.29
C SER A 140 9.89 -0.72 20.13
N TRP A 141 9.34 -0.92 18.93
CA TRP A 141 9.63 -0.09 17.76
C TRP A 141 9.19 1.36 17.95
N LEU A 142 7.99 1.59 18.49
CA LEU A 142 7.44 2.93 18.72
C LEU A 142 8.17 3.68 19.85
N LYS A 143 8.72 2.96 20.84
CA LYS A 143 9.48 3.53 21.98
C LYS A 143 10.94 3.84 21.65
N ARG A 144 11.50 3.34 20.54
CA ARG A 144 12.92 3.53 20.20
C ARG A 144 13.26 4.99 19.96
N ASN A 145 14.51 5.38 20.24
CA ASN A 145 15.04 6.74 20.03
C ASN A 145 15.45 7.03 18.57
N GLY A 146 15.56 6.03 17.72
CA GLY A 146 15.94 6.17 16.32
C GLY A 146 14.77 6.45 15.38
N HIS A 147 15.02 6.40 14.08
CA HIS A 147 14.00 6.58 13.05
C HIS A 147 12.88 5.55 13.19
N LYS A 148 11.65 6.02 13.44
CA LYS A 148 10.46 5.18 13.64
C LYS A 148 9.75 4.83 12.33
N TRP A 149 10.11 5.49 11.23
CA TRP A 149 9.51 5.31 9.89
C TRP A 149 8.02 5.66 9.86
N LEU A 150 7.64 6.66 10.64
CA LEU A 150 6.25 7.11 10.78
C LEU A 150 6.00 8.46 10.10
N HIS A 151 7.07 9.13 9.63
CA HIS A 151 6.97 10.42 8.95
C HIS A 151 6.12 10.32 7.67
N HIS A 152 5.44 11.40 7.31
CA HIS A 152 4.54 11.42 6.14
C HIS A 152 5.22 11.06 4.82
N ASP A 153 6.49 11.42 4.63
CA ASP A 153 7.23 11.05 3.42
C ASP A 153 7.41 9.54 3.32
N VAL A 154 7.74 8.88 4.44
CA VAL A 154 7.84 7.43 4.49
C VAL A 154 6.49 6.75 4.27
N GLN A 155 5.40 7.33 4.82
CA GLN A 155 4.05 6.84 4.55
C GLN A 155 3.73 6.90 3.05
N ASN A 156 4.05 8.03 2.39
CA ASN A 156 3.86 8.20 0.96
C ASN A 156 4.68 7.18 0.15
N GLU A 157 5.98 7.04 0.48
CA GLU A 157 6.86 6.06 -0.18
C GLU A 157 6.33 4.63 -0.06
N ILE A 158 5.87 4.23 1.12
CA ILE A 158 5.26 2.92 1.34
C ILE A 158 4.00 2.74 0.47
N LEU A 159 3.15 3.76 0.38
CA LEU A 159 1.95 3.73 -0.47
C LEU A 159 2.31 3.64 -1.95
N GLU A 160 3.31 4.38 -2.40
CA GLU A 160 3.84 4.32 -3.78
C GLU A 160 4.37 2.92 -4.11
N LEU A 161 5.14 2.31 -3.20
CA LEU A 161 5.62 0.93 -3.36
C LEU A 161 4.47 -0.09 -3.44
N MET A 162 3.42 0.10 -2.62
CA MET A 162 2.23 -0.74 -2.69
C MET A 162 1.48 -0.54 -4.01
N ALA A 163 1.29 0.70 -4.46
CA ALA A 163 0.66 1.03 -5.73
C ALA A 163 1.46 0.46 -6.91
N ALA A 164 2.78 0.61 -6.91
CA ALA A 164 3.66 0.03 -7.92
C ALA A 164 3.54 -1.50 -7.99
N LYS A 165 3.41 -2.18 -6.84
CA LYS A 165 3.22 -3.63 -6.81
C LYS A 165 1.87 -4.07 -7.38
N VAL A 166 0.80 -3.33 -7.08
CA VAL A 166 -0.53 -3.57 -7.67
C VAL A 166 -0.48 -3.32 -9.17
N MET A 167 0.11 -2.21 -9.60
CA MET A 167 0.27 -1.87 -11.01
C MET A 167 1.08 -2.94 -11.76
N ALA A 168 2.19 -3.40 -11.20
CA ALA A 168 3.01 -4.45 -11.81
C ALA A 168 2.20 -5.74 -12.04
N LYS A 169 1.31 -6.11 -11.09
CA LYS A 169 0.41 -7.26 -11.24
C LYS A 169 -0.60 -7.03 -12.37
N ASN A 170 -1.26 -5.88 -12.37
CA ASN A 170 -2.27 -5.52 -13.37
C ASN A 170 -1.68 -5.49 -14.79
N LEU A 171 -0.46 -4.95 -14.93
CA LEU A 171 0.23 -4.85 -16.22
C LEU A 171 0.56 -6.22 -16.83
N VAL A 172 0.72 -7.27 -16.03
CA VAL A 172 0.89 -8.63 -16.57
C VAL A 172 -0.36 -9.04 -17.36
N GLU A 173 -1.55 -8.85 -16.79
CA GLU A 173 -2.82 -9.19 -17.42
C GLU A 173 -3.10 -8.30 -18.65
N ILE A 174 -2.87 -6.98 -18.51
CA ILE A 174 -3.07 -6.02 -19.61
C ILE A 174 -2.17 -6.34 -20.80
N ARG A 175 -0.90 -6.70 -20.57
CA ARG A 175 0.04 -7.02 -21.64
C ARG A 175 -0.27 -8.33 -22.36
N GLN A 176 -0.87 -9.30 -21.66
CA GLN A 176 -1.33 -10.56 -22.23
C GLN A 176 -2.58 -10.40 -23.10
N ALA A 177 -3.39 -9.36 -22.85
CA ALA A 177 -4.57 -9.10 -23.66
C ALA A 177 -4.19 -8.75 -25.10
N GLU A 178 -4.97 -9.25 -26.05
CA GLU A 178 -4.78 -8.98 -27.46
C GLU A 178 -5.19 -7.56 -27.82
N PHE A 179 -6.30 -7.09 -27.22
CA PHE A 179 -6.86 -5.78 -27.46
C PHE A 179 -7.26 -5.10 -26.15
N CYS A 180 -7.31 -3.77 -26.17
CA CYS A 180 -7.78 -2.96 -25.07
C CYS A 180 -8.65 -1.79 -25.55
N ALA A 181 -9.42 -1.21 -24.63
CA ALA A 181 -10.11 0.05 -24.81
C ALA A 181 -9.67 1.03 -23.72
N LEU A 182 -9.44 2.29 -24.11
CA LEU A 182 -9.10 3.39 -23.22
C LEU A 182 -10.36 4.03 -22.67
N LEU A 183 -10.44 4.20 -21.36
CA LEU A 183 -11.44 5.02 -20.68
C LEU A 183 -10.72 6.17 -20.00
N LEU A 184 -11.20 7.38 -20.21
CA LEU A 184 -10.63 8.59 -19.64
C LEU A 184 -11.76 9.46 -19.09
N ASP A 185 -11.53 10.06 -17.93
CA ASP A 185 -12.45 11.02 -17.31
C ASP A 185 -11.64 12.14 -16.63
N GLU A 186 -12.13 13.37 -16.74
CA GLU A 186 -11.54 14.55 -16.16
C GLU A 186 -12.26 14.89 -14.85
N THR A 187 -11.51 15.23 -13.81
CA THR A 187 -12.07 15.68 -12.53
C THR A 187 -11.14 16.68 -11.87
N SER A 188 -11.70 17.62 -11.11
CA SER A 188 -10.90 18.50 -10.26
C SER A 188 -10.83 17.97 -8.85
N ASP A 189 -9.65 17.94 -8.26
CA ASP A 189 -9.45 17.56 -6.87
C ASP A 189 -9.85 18.67 -5.87
N LEU A 190 -9.73 18.41 -4.57
CA LEU A 190 -10.04 19.39 -3.53
C LEU A 190 -9.14 20.64 -3.59
N SER A 191 -7.95 20.51 -4.16
CA SER A 191 -6.98 21.60 -4.40
C SER A 191 -7.26 22.38 -5.65
N LYS A 192 -8.35 22.08 -6.39
CA LYS A 192 -8.72 22.61 -7.70
C LYS A 192 -7.69 22.33 -8.80
N MET A 193 -6.91 21.26 -8.63
CA MET A 193 -6.03 20.76 -9.70
C MET A 193 -6.81 19.79 -10.57
N GLU A 194 -6.69 19.97 -11.88
CA GLU A 194 -7.28 19.04 -12.85
C GLU A 194 -6.53 17.70 -12.82
N GLN A 195 -7.29 16.64 -12.69
CA GLN A 195 -6.82 15.27 -12.62
C GLN A 195 -7.45 14.46 -13.75
N ILE A 196 -6.63 13.78 -14.52
CA ILE A 196 -7.07 12.87 -15.57
C ILE A 196 -7.00 11.45 -15.04
N SER A 197 -8.14 10.77 -14.94
CA SER A 197 -8.18 9.35 -14.62
C SER A 197 -8.05 8.51 -15.90
N ILE A 198 -7.15 7.54 -15.90
CA ILE A 198 -6.94 6.63 -17.03
C ILE A 198 -7.20 5.22 -16.59
N CYS A 199 -8.12 4.56 -17.28
CA CYS A 199 -8.42 3.15 -17.13
C CYS A 199 -8.28 2.43 -18.47
N LEU A 200 -7.87 1.16 -18.42
CA LEU A 200 -7.95 0.28 -19.57
C LEU A 200 -8.94 -0.85 -19.32
N ARG A 201 -9.82 -1.08 -20.27
CA ARG A 201 -10.68 -2.26 -20.33
C ARG A 201 -10.04 -3.27 -21.27
N ILE A 202 -9.87 -4.50 -20.81
CA ILE A 202 -9.43 -5.63 -21.63
C ILE A 202 -10.48 -6.71 -21.65
N VAL A 203 -10.38 -7.59 -22.62
CA VAL A 203 -11.24 -8.77 -22.72
C VAL A 203 -10.34 -10.01 -22.74
N SER A 204 -10.63 -10.96 -21.86
CA SER A 204 -9.93 -12.24 -21.80
C SER A 204 -10.36 -13.15 -22.97
N GLN A 205 -9.62 -14.23 -23.18
CA GLN A 205 -9.99 -15.25 -24.19
C GLN A 205 -11.40 -15.85 -23.97
N ASN A 206 -11.89 -15.85 -22.73
CA ASN A 206 -13.23 -16.31 -22.37
C ASN A 206 -14.30 -15.20 -22.50
N LEU A 207 -14.01 -14.12 -23.19
CA LEU A 207 -14.87 -12.94 -23.38
C LEU A 207 -15.30 -12.24 -22.08
N VAL A 208 -14.56 -12.44 -20.99
CA VAL A 208 -14.79 -11.71 -19.74
C VAL A 208 -14.04 -10.37 -19.81
N SER A 209 -14.78 -9.28 -19.63
CA SER A 209 -14.22 -7.93 -19.59
C SER A 209 -13.70 -7.60 -18.17
N SER A 210 -12.54 -6.99 -18.11
CA SER A 210 -11.93 -6.49 -16.88
C SER A 210 -11.43 -5.06 -17.08
N GLU A 211 -11.58 -4.23 -16.04
CA GLU A 211 -11.11 -2.84 -16.05
C GLU A 211 -9.95 -2.66 -15.07
N PHE A 212 -8.93 -1.97 -15.51
CA PHE A 212 -7.72 -1.69 -14.76
C PHE A 212 -7.48 -0.19 -14.69
N PHE A 213 -7.47 0.34 -13.49
CA PHE A 213 -7.09 1.72 -13.23
C PHE A 213 -5.57 1.88 -13.35
N LEU A 214 -5.11 2.79 -14.22
CA LEU A 214 -3.70 3.06 -14.44
C LEU A 214 -3.17 4.26 -13.66
N GLY A 215 -4.04 5.11 -13.15
CA GLY A 215 -3.64 6.23 -12.31
C GLY A 215 -4.41 7.51 -12.55
N PHE A 216 -4.13 8.50 -11.70
CA PHE A 216 -4.48 9.89 -11.88
C PHE A 216 -3.27 10.66 -12.37
N TYR A 217 -3.47 11.56 -13.31
CA TYR A 217 -2.43 12.38 -13.91
C TYR A 217 -2.84 13.84 -13.80
N SER A 218 -2.09 14.61 -13.01
CA SER A 218 -2.35 16.04 -12.83
C SER A 218 -1.97 16.79 -14.11
N THR A 219 -2.80 17.74 -14.50
CA THR A 219 -2.54 18.61 -15.64
C THR A 219 -2.97 20.04 -15.34
N SER A 220 -2.29 21.00 -15.94
CA SER A 220 -2.68 22.40 -15.96
C SER A 220 -3.55 22.76 -17.18
N SER A 221 -3.77 21.82 -18.10
CA SER A 221 -4.50 22.06 -19.34
C SER A 221 -5.27 20.82 -19.78
N THR A 222 -6.53 20.99 -20.07
CA THR A 222 -7.43 19.97 -20.62
C THR A 222 -7.54 20.01 -22.13
N LYS A 223 -6.61 20.71 -22.83
CA LYS A 223 -6.57 20.73 -24.29
C LYS A 223 -6.31 19.33 -24.84
N ALA A 224 -6.95 19.01 -25.97
CA ALA A 224 -6.82 17.71 -26.64
C ALA A 224 -5.37 17.28 -26.87
N GLU A 225 -4.48 18.19 -27.22
CA GLU A 225 -3.04 17.94 -27.38
C GLU A 225 -2.39 17.45 -26.09
N THR A 226 -2.66 18.14 -24.98
CA THR A 226 -2.11 17.77 -23.66
C THR A 226 -2.61 16.41 -23.20
N LEU A 227 -3.92 16.15 -23.36
CA LEU A 227 -4.51 14.86 -23.05
C LEU A 227 -3.90 13.73 -23.89
N PHE A 228 -3.69 13.98 -25.16
CA PHE A 228 -3.03 13.04 -26.08
C PHE A 228 -1.60 12.71 -25.64
N GLN A 229 -0.81 13.72 -25.28
CA GLN A 229 0.56 13.53 -24.76
C GLN A 229 0.56 12.73 -23.47
N ILE A 230 -0.38 12.97 -22.54
CA ILE A 230 -0.53 12.19 -21.30
C ILE A 230 -0.82 10.72 -21.63
N VAL A 231 -1.76 10.46 -22.54
CA VAL A 231 -2.09 9.09 -22.96
C VAL A 231 -0.87 8.40 -23.59
N GLN A 232 -0.15 9.08 -24.48
CA GLN A 232 1.07 8.54 -25.10
C GLN A 232 2.14 8.23 -24.06
N ASP A 233 2.39 9.14 -23.11
CA ASP A 233 3.36 8.93 -22.03
C ASP A 233 2.98 7.71 -21.15
N VAL A 234 1.70 7.58 -20.80
CA VAL A 234 1.20 6.44 -20.02
C VAL A 234 1.40 5.13 -20.76
N PHE A 235 1.04 5.06 -22.03
CA PHE A 235 1.21 3.86 -22.84
C PHE A 235 2.70 3.50 -23.01
N LEU A 236 3.56 4.50 -23.25
CA LEU A 236 5.00 4.31 -23.34
C LEU A 236 5.60 3.83 -22.01
N ARG A 237 5.30 4.51 -20.91
CA ARG A 237 5.80 4.19 -19.56
C ARG A 237 5.46 2.77 -19.13
N PHE A 238 4.27 2.30 -19.48
CA PHE A 238 3.84 0.95 -19.16
C PHE A 238 4.16 -0.09 -20.24
N ASN A 239 4.89 0.31 -21.29
CA ASN A 239 5.23 -0.54 -22.42
C ASN A 239 3.98 -1.21 -23.03
N LEU A 240 2.98 -0.40 -23.34
CA LEU A 240 1.72 -0.80 -23.97
C LEU A 240 1.69 -0.23 -25.39
N PRO A 241 1.59 -1.05 -26.44
CA PRO A 241 1.52 -0.54 -27.80
C PRO A 241 0.11 0.02 -28.09
N LEU A 242 0.04 1.25 -28.60
CA LEU A 242 -1.21 1.86 -29.03
C LEU A 242 -1.93 1.06 -30.14
N THR A 243 -1.19 0.24 -30.88
CA THR A 243 -1.75 -0.65 -31.90
C THR A 243 -2.69 -1.74 -31.38
N LYS A 244 -2.71 -1.96 -30.04
CA LYS A 244 -3.70 -2.84 -29.39
C LYS A 244 -5.02 -2.13 -29.07
N LEU A 245 -5.08 -0.80 -29.21
CA LEU A 245 -6.27 -0.05 -28.89
C LEU A 245 -7.38 -0.32 -29.92
N ARG A 246 -8.58 -0.67 -29.46
CA ARG A 246 -9.76 -0.92 -30.31
C ARG A 246 -10.93 -0.04 -29.95
N GLY A 247 -10.91 0.57 -28.78
CA GLY A 247 -11.96 1.45 -28.32
C GLY A 247 -11.42 2.58 -27.47
N GLN A 248 -12.14 3.68 -27.44
CA GLN A 248 -11.89 4.82 -26.59
C GLN A 248 -13.22 5.40 -26.12
N CYS A 249 -13.35 5.66 -24.81
CA CYS A 249 -14.58 6.10 -24.20
C CYS A 249 -14.35 7.30 -23.31
N TYR A 250 -15.01 8.41 -23.62
CA TYR A 250 -14.96 9.69 -22.91
C TYR A 250 -16.35 10.31 -22.86
N ASP A 251 -16.48 11.42 -22.16
CA ASP A 251 -17.66 12.27 -22.24
C ASP A 251 -17.76 13.00 -23.60
N GLY A 252 -18.79 13.85 -23.75
CA GLY A 252 -19.06 14.58 -24.99
C GLY A 252 -18.29 15.92 -25.13
N ALA A 253 -17.38 16.24 -24.23
CA ALA A 253 -16.64 17.49 -24.26
C ALA A 253 -15.82 17.64 -25.57
N ALA A 254 -15.76 18.83 -26.13
CA ALA A 254 -15.16 19.09 -27.47
C ALA A 254 -13.67 18.75 -27.53
N ASN A 255 -12.93 18.90 -26.43
CA ASN A 255 -11.52 18.55 -26.32
C ASN A 255 -11.26 17.05 -26.48
N VAL A 256 -12.18 16.19 -26.07
CA VAL A 256 -12.04 14.72 -26.16
C VAL A 256 -12.83 14.15 -27.35
N SER A 257 -14.07 14.59 -27.57
CA SER A 257 -14.98 14.03 -28.59
C SER A 257 -14.92 14.75 -29.96
N GLY A 258 -14.20 15.87 -30.06
CA GLY A 258 -14.13 16.68 -31.30
C GLY A 258 -13.63 15.87 -32.51
N LYS A 259 -14.34 15.99 -33.64
CA LYS A 259 -14.06 15.19 -34.84
C LYS A 259 -12.85 15.69 -35.67
N ILE A 260 -12.33 16.87 -35.38
CA ILE A 260 -11.21 17.47 -36.14
C ILE A 260 -9.92 17.45 -35.34
N THR A 261 -9.95 17.96 -34.10
CA THR A 261 -8.74 18.11 -33.25
C THR A 261 -8.87 17.47 -31.89
N GLY A 262 -9.99 16.82 -31.59
CA GLY A 262 -10.22 16.15 -30.32
C GLY A 262 -9.29 14.97 -30.08
N LEU A 263 -9.19 14.55 -28.82
CA LEU A 263 -8.39 13.40 -28.41
C LEU A 263 -8.71 12.15 -29.25
N GLN A 264 -10.00 11.91 -29.52
CA GLN A 264 -10.45 10.75 -30.32
C GLN A 264 -9.82 10.73 -31.71
N THR A 265 -9.72 11.88 -32.36
CA THR A 265 -9.18 11.99 -33.71
C THR A 265 -7.70 11.72 -33.72
N ARG A 266 -6.96 12.33 -32.79
CA ARG A 266 -5.51 12.15 -32.62
C ARG A 266 -5.11 10.69 -32.36
N LEU A 267 -5.90 9.97 -31.55
CA LEU A 267 -5.66 8.55 -31.32
C LEU A 267 -5.99 7.71 -32.55
N ARG A 268 -7.03 8.05 -33.30
CA ARG A 268 -7.39 7.36 -34.55
C ARG A 268 -6.42 7.63 -35.71
N GLU A 269 -5.67 8.71 -35.69
CA GLU A 269 -4.58 8.93 -36.63
C GLU A 269 -3.46 7.89 -36.43
N ILE A 270 -3.21 7.42 -35.20
CA ILE A 270 -2.23 6.37 -34.90
C ILE A 270 -2.82 4.98 -35.06
N GLU A 271 -4.02 4.74 -34.50
CA GLU A 271 -4.73 3.46 -34.58
C GLU A 271 -6.17 3.69 -35.06
N PRO A 272 -6.39 3.60 -36.39
CA PRO A 272 -7.71 3.87 -36.99
C PRO A 272 -8.85 2.99 -36.47
N ARG A 273 -8.51 1.81 -35.92
CA ARG A 273 -9.47 0.85 -35.36
C ARG A 273 -9.90 1.22 -33.92
N ALA A 274 -9.31 2.21 -33.29
CA ALA A 274 -9.71 2.72 -31.98
C ALA A 274 -11.02 3.53 -32.10
N LEU A 275 -12.15 2.84 -32.06
CA LEU A 275 -13.45 3.47 -32.23
C LEU A 275 -13.82 4.29 -31.00
N TYR A 276 -14.26 5.53 -31.23
CA TYR A 276 -14.79 6.36 -30.15
C TYR A 276 -16.23 5.97 -29.80
N VAL A 277 -16.47 5.83 -28.51
CA VAL A 277 -17.78 5.60 -27.91
C VAL A 277 -18.03 6.68 -26.87
N HIS A 278 -19.15 7.40 -26.99
CA HIS A 278 -19.54 8.36 -25.97
C HIS A 278 -19.88 7.64 -24.67
N CYS A 279 -19.44 8.16 -23.52
CA CYS A 279 -19.72 7.58 -22.21
C CYS A 279 -21.22 7.40 -21.99
N ASN A 280 -21.65 6.16 -21.82
CA ASN A 280 -23.09 5.86 -21.67
C ASN A 280 -23.70 6.48 -20.40
N ALA A 281 -22.93 6.62 -19.34
CA ALA A 281 -23.39 7.30 -18.11
C ALA A 281 -23.64 8.80 -18.40
N HIS A 282 -22.79 9.44 -19.20
CA HIS A 282 -23.00 10.81 -19.61
C HIS A 282 -24.19 10.94 -20.56
N ASN A 283 -24.31 10.06 -21.58
CA ASN A 283 -25.45 10.01 -22.48
C ASN A 283 -26.77 9.84 -21.74
N LEU A 284 -26.84 8.92 -20.78
CA LEU A 284 -28.06 8.73 -20.00
C LEU A 284 -28.42 9.99 -19.21
N ASN A 285 -27.42 10.69 -18.65
CA ASN A 285 -27.66 11.94 -17.96
C ASN A 285 -28.20 13.04 -18.91
N LEU A 286 -27.66 13.13 -20.12
CA LEU A 286 -28.17 14.06 -21.15
C LEU A 286 -29.60 13.73 -21.54
N VAL A 287 -29.92 12.46 -21.81
CA VAL A 287 -31.29 12.02 -22.14
C VAL A 287 -32.28 12.39 -21.04
N VAL A 288 -31.91 12.17 -19.79
CA VAL A 288 -32.74 12.56 -18.64
C VAL A 288 -32.95 14.08 -18.58
N GLN A 289 -31.89 14.87 -18.82
CA GLN A 289 -31.98 16.32 -18.87
C GLN A 289 -32.89 16.79 -19.99
N ASP A 290 -32.70 16.29 -21.21
CA ASP A 290 -33.53 16.65 -22.38
C ASP A 290 -34.99 16.30 -22.14
N ALA A 291 -35.26 15.12 -21.57
CA ALA A 291 -36.63 14.71 -21.23
C ALA A 291 -37.27 15.65 -20.19
N MET A 292 -36.49 16.13 -19.24
CA MET A 292 -36.96 17.05 -18.20
C MET A 292 -37.16 18.47 -18.73
N GLU A 293 -36.30 18.94 -19.60
CA GLU A 293 -36.39 20.26 -20.20
C GLU A 293 -37.58 20.37 -21.17
N GLY A 294 -37.93 19.28 -21.84
CA GLY A 294 -39.10 19.17 -22.71
C GLY A 294 -40.43 19.32 -21.98
N VAL A 295 -40.47 19.12 -20.64
CA VAL A 295 -41.69 19.21 -19.83
C VAL A 295 -41.64 20.45 -18.92
N PRO A 296 -42.42 21.55 -19.24
CA PRO A 296 -42.35 22.80 -18.45
C PRO A 296 -42.58 22.63 -16.97
N ALA A 297 -43.48 21.71 -16.56
CA ALA A 297 -43.74 21.42 -15.16
C ALA A 297 -42.53 20.81 -14.44
N THR A 298 -41.82 19.88 -15.11
CA THR A 298 -40.62 19.24 -14.56
C THR A 298 -39.47 20.22 -14.44
N ARG A 299 -39.23 21.07 -15.46
CA ARG A 299 -38.22 22.12 -15.44
C ARG A 299 -38.45 23.09 -14.28
N LYS A 300 -39.72 23.54 -14.09
CA LYS A 300 -40.10 24.41 -12.98
C LYS A 300 -39.88 23.75 -11.62
N PHE A 301 -40.25 22.47 -11.50
CA PHE A 301 -40.04 21.67 -10.31
C PHE A 301 -38.55 21.53 -9.93
N ILE A 302 -37.71 21.20 -10.91
CA ILE A 302 -36.25 21.08 -10.69
C ILE A 302 -35.63 22.44 -10.28
N GLY A 303 -36.07 23.53 -10.88
CA GLY A 303 -35.67 24.87 -10.45
C GLY A 303 -35.98 25.11 -8.97
N VAL A 304 -37.23 24.86 -8.54
CA VAL A 304 -37.62 24.99 -7.13
C VAL A 304 -36.80 24.09 -6.21
N VAL A 305 -36.56 22.82 -6.59
CA VAL A 305 -35.74 21.89 -5.80
C VAL A 305 -34.29 22.38 -5.66
N LYS A 306 -33.71 22.88 -6.74
CA LYS A 306 -32.35 23.47 -6.73
C LYS A 306 -32.29 24.67 -5.80
N ASP A 307 -33.23 25.60 -5.91
CA ASP A 307 -33.28 26.82 -5.07
C ASP A 307 -33.46 26.43 -3.60
N MET A 308 -34.27 25.45 -3.30
CA MET A 308 -34.46 24.94 -1.93
C MET A 308 -33.21 24.26 -1.38
N ILE A 309 -32.50 23.45 -2.16
CA ILE A 309 -31.23 22.84 -1.74
C ILE A 309 -30.21 23.92 -1.43
N ASN A 310 -30.06 24.91 -2.31
CA ASN A 310 -29.14 26.03 -2.12
C ASN A 310 -29.53 26.83 -0.88
N PHE A 311 -30.81 27.16 -0.73
CA PHE A 311 -31.33 27.87 0.43
C PHE A 311 -30.99 27.18 1.76
N VAL A 312 -31.14 25.87 1.86
CA VAL A 312 -30.76 25.14 3.08
C VAL A 312 -29.25 25.13 3.28
N LYS A 313 -28.47 24.91 2.20
CA LYS A 313 -27.01 24.75 2.28
C LYS A 313 -26.25 26.06 2.51
N ASP A 314 -26.82 27.19 2.17
CA ASP A 314 -26.17 28.50 2.33
C ASP A 314 -26.14 29.00 3.79
N SER A 315 -26.73 28.26 4.74
CA SER A 315 -26.71 28.65 6.16
C SER A 315 -26.55 27.44 7.07
N PRO A 316 -25.51 27.42 7.94
CA PRO A 316 -25.33 26.36 8.94
C PRO A 316 -26.54 26.20 9.86
N LYS A 317 -27.22 27.35 10.23
CA LYS A 317 -28.43 27.32 11.03
C LYS A 317 -29.56 26.57 10.34
N ARG A 318 -29.74 26.76 9.04
CA ARG A 318 -30.78 26.07 8.26
C ARG A 318 -30.46 24.58 8.06
N ILE A 319 -29.18 24.23 7.92
CA ILE A 319 -28.74 22.82 7.89
C ILE A 319 -29.11 22.14 9.22
N SER A 320 -28.77 22.73 10.36
CA SER A 320 -29.07 22.15 11.67
C SER A 320 -30.57 22.00 11.89
N GLN A 321 -31.40 23.01 11.50
CA GLN A 321 -32.86 22.91 11.57
C GLN A 321 -33.41 21.79 10.66
N PHE A 322 -32.82 21.59 9.47
CA PHE A 322 -33.21 20.53 8.59
C PHE A 322 -32.90 19.14 9.18
N GLU A 323 -31.73 18.98 9.78
CA GLU A 323 -31.33 17.75 10.49
C GLU A 323 -32.23 17.46 11.69
N GLN A 324 -32.61 18.48 12.44
CA GLN A 324 -33.57 18.36 13.56
C GLN A 324 -34.96 17.89 13.10
N LEU A 325 -35.48 18.48 12.01
CA LEU A 325 -36.75 18.07 11.42
C LEU A 325 -36.74 16.63 10.85
N GLN A 326 -35.59 16.18 10.38
CA GLN A 326 -35.42 14.79 9.98
C GLN A 326 -35.47 13.83 11.18
N SER A 327 -34.91 14.24 12.32
CA SER A 327 -34.93 13.43 13.56
C SER A 327 -36.31 13.37 14.22
N GLU A 328 -37.13 14.40 14.06
CA GLU A 328 -38.48 14.46 14.58
C GLU A 328 -39.50 13.69 13.73
N SER A 329 -39.18 13.38 12.47
CA SER A 329 -40.06 12.56 11.61
C SER A 329 -39.91 11.09 11.95
N GLU A 330 -40.88 10.53 12.68
CA GLU A 330 -40.96 9.12 13.11
C GLU A 330 -41.08 8.10 11.95
N SER A 331 -40.22 8.09 10.98
CA SER A 331 -40.09 6.96 10.07
C SER A 331 -38.80 6.20 10.39
N SER A 332 -38.97 5.13 11.12
CA SER A 332 -37.99 4.21 11.70
C SER A 332 -37.08 3.46 10.72
N THR A 333 -36.76 4.02 9.60
CA THR A 333 -35.79 3.44 8.69
C THR A 333 -34.94 4.51 8.04
N ASN A 334 -33.75 4.68 8.57
CA ASN A 334 -32.58 5.19 7.88
C ASN A 334 -32.12 6.64 8.12
N LYS A 335 -30.84 6.66 8.54
CA LYS A 335 -29.76 7.60 8.23
C LYS A 335 -30.21 9.02 7.85
N ASN A 336 -29.81 9.99 8.64
CA ASN A 336 -29.87 11.41 8.28
C ASN A 336 -29.35 11.62 6.86
N LEU A 337 -30.24 12.03 5.96
CA LEU A 337 -29.93 12.23 4.56
C LEU A 337 -29.26 13.60 4.40
N THR A 338 -27.99 13.62 4.08
CA THR A 338 -27.30 14.85 3.69
C THR A 338 -27.79 15.35 2.33
N LEU A 339 -28.18 16.62 2.26
CA LEU A 339 -28.51 17.26 0.99
C LEU A 339 -27.28 17.36 0.10
N ALA A 340 -27.23 16.61 -1.00
CA ALA A 340 -26.18 16.76 -2.00
C ALA A 340 -26.42 18.04 -2.83
N ALA A 341 -25.33 18.73 -3.23
CA ALA A 341 -25.44 19.81 -4.18
C ALA A 341 -26.00 19.31 -5.50
N TYR A 342 -26.88 20.08 -6.13
CA TYR A 342 -27.35 19.78 -7.45
C TYR A 342 -26.19 19.89 -8.45
N CYS A 343 -25.89 18.82 -9.16
CA CYS A 343 -24.90 18.80 -10.22
C CYS A 343 -25.57 18.25 -11.49
N PRO A 344 -25.79 19.11 -12.51
CA PRO A 344 -26.50 18.69 -13.73
C PRO A 344 -25.74 17.63 -14.52
N THR A 345 -24.43 17.56 -14.40
CA THR A 345 -23.57 16.65 -15.16
C THR A 345 -23.28 15.31 -14.48
N ARG A 346 -23.78 15.08 -13.26
CA ARG A 346 -23.53 13.85 -12.50
C ARG A 346 -24.81 13.20 -11.98
N TYR A 347 -24.87 11.87 -12.09
CA TYR A 347 -25.95 10.93 -11.75
C TYR A 347 -26.47 11.01 -10.29
N LYS A 348 -26.33 12.10 -9.59
CA LYS A 348 -26.88 12.27 -8.23
C LYS A 348 -28.39 12.53 -8.22
N PHE A 349 -29.01 12.56 -9.38
CA PHE A 349 -30.44 12.83 -9.53
C PHE A 349 -31.32 11.75 -8.90
N ASP A 350 -30.92 10.48 -8.98
CA ASP A 350 -31.63 9.37 -8.34
C ASP A 350 -31.73 9.53 -6.81
N ARG A 351 -30.73 10.08 -6.18
CA ARG A 351 -30.78 10.38 -4.74
C ARG A 351 -31.74 11.51 -4.43
N ILE A 352 -31.78 12.55 -5.24
CA ILE A 352 -32.70 13.69 -5.04
C ILE A 352 -34.13 13.22 -5.27
N ILE A 353 -34.40 12.51 -6.36
CA ILE A 353 -35.73 11.96 -6.66
C ILE A 353 -36.14 10.91 -5.62
N SER A 354 -35.27 10.00 -5.19
CA SER A 354 -35.58 9.01 -4.19
C SER A 354 -35.84 9.62 -2.80
N VAL A 355 -35.16 10.70 -2.46
CA VAL A 355 -35.40 11.48 -1.23
C VAL A 355 -36.75 12.19 -1.31
N LEU A 356 -37.07 12.80 -2.46
CA LEU A 356 -38.33 13.51 -2.66
C LEU A 356 -39.53 12.56 -2.77
N TYR A 357 -39.33 11.37 -3.36
CA TYR A 357 -40.40 10.36 -3.52
C TYR A 357 -40.66 9.54 -2.24
N LYS A 358 -39.60 9.28 -1.44
CA LYS A 358 -39.71 8.54 -0.17
C LYS A 358 -40.16 9.40 1.02
N GLN A 359 -39.89 10.69 0.99
CA GLN A 359 -40.31 11.63 2.02
C GLN A 359 -41.43 12.49 1.40
N ASN A 360 -42.68 12.19 1.77
CA ASN A 360 -43.87 12.92 1.40
C ASN A 360 -43.57 14.39 1.05
N PHE A 361 -43.77 14.75 -0.22
CA PHE A 361 -43.62 16.11 -0.77
C PHE A 361 -44.33 17.18 0.09
N GLN A 362 -45.40 16.79 0.82
CA GLN A 362 -46.11 17.64 1.78
C GLN A 362 -45.21 18.10 2.95
N GLN A 363 -44.28 17.29 3.43
CA GLN A 363 -43.38 17.71 4.52
C GLN A 363 -42.36 18.75 4.07
N PHE A 364 -41.84 18.61 2.83
CA PHE A 364 -40.96 19.63 2.25
C PHE A 364 -41.72 20.94 1.97
N HIS A 365 -42.94 20.88 1.52
CA HIS A 365 -43.77 22.04 1.29
C HIS A 365 -44.15 22.76 2.62
N LEU A 366 -44.48 21.99 3.65
CA LEU A 366 -44.71 22.51 5.02
C LEU A 366 -43.46 23.13 5.64
N MET A 367 -42.29 22.55 5.39
CA MET A 367 -41.00 23.11 5.84
C MET A 367 -40.67 24.42 5.13
N TYR A 368 -40.86 24.49 3.81
CA TYR A 368 -40.69 25.69 3.02
C TYR A 368 -41.64 26.80 3.48
N LEU A 369 -42.91 26.51 3.70
CA LEU A 369 -43.90 27.43 4.26
C LEU A 369 -43.57 27.87 5.69
N ARG A 370 -43.15 26.97 6.55
CA ARG A 370 -42.73 27.31 7.91
C ARG A 370 -41.48 28.18 7.94
N MET A 371 -40.49 27.94 7.08
CA MET A 371 -39.28 28.76 7.00
C MET A 371 -39.53 30.14 6.38
N TYR A 372 -40.44 30.24 5.41
CA TYR A 372 -40.81 31.54 4.80
C TYR A 372 -41.74 32.37 5.67
N VAL A 373 -42.66 31.72 6.40
CA VAL A 373 -43.61 32.42 7.27
C VAL A 373 -42.95 32.83 8.58
N ILE A 374 -41.98 32.08 9.09
CA ILE A 374 -41.24 32.41 10.33
C ILE A 374 -40.08 33.39 10.04
N GLY A 375 -39.55 33.43 8.83
CA GLY A 375 -38.46 34.33 8.43
C GLY A 375 -38.94 35.73 8.01
N GLY A 376 -40.26 35.96 7.90
CA GLY A 376 -40.86 37.22 7.45
C GLY A 376 -41.20 38.23 8.54
N SER A 377 -40.78 38.00 9.78
CA SER A 377 -40.99 38.95 10.88
C SER A 377 -39.74 39.04 11.75
N CYS A 378 -38.73 39.71 11.25
CA CYS A 378 -37.74 40.44 12.02
C CYS A 378 -37.13 41.50 11.11
N GLU A 379 -37.62 42.72 11.20
CA GLU A 379 -36.87 43.94 10.93
C GLU A 379 -35.64 44.03 11.83
#